data_d2ccdfc281c0fb462cfaec15e33fbfec
#
_entry.id   d2ccdfc281c0fb462cfaec15e33fbfec
#
_cell.length_a   1.000
_cell.length_b   1.000
_cell.length_c   1.000
_cell.angle_alpha   90.00
_cell.angle_beta   90.00
_cell.angle_gamma   90.00
#
_symmetry.space_group_name_H-M   'P 1'
#
loop_
_entity.id
_entity.type
_entity.pdbx_description
1 polymer ?
#
loop_
_entity_poly.entity_id
_entity_poly.type
_entity_poly.pdbx_seq_one_letter_code
_entity_poly.pdbx_strand_id
1 'polypeptide(L)'
;MHAAALGADAAMVSAVGQDARGDAALKQLRAVGVVCSAVARLPDHPTGVVRVSVDAKGLPSYDIAAGSAWDFIPSTSAVEHMAQRADAICFGTLAQRSPISRATIRRAVAGTREPAWRLFDVNLRQNYYDDAVVIDSLELANAVKLNEEELAAIARLCRLESATVVEQLRELSQRFGLKLAALTRGAGGSLLVSNQGVCEAPAPPTKIVDTVGAGDAFTAALLVGILVGQSLDEVNRSANAVAAYVCSQPGATPPLSSSVRLSVAKG
;
A
#
# COMPACT_ATOMS: atom_id res chain seq x y z
N MET A 1 -0.17 -6.56 -7.64
CA MET A 1 -0.89 -7.80 -7.99
C MET A 1 -2.40 -7.63 -7.78
N HIS A 2 -2.89 -7.30 -6.55
CA HIS A 2 -4.33 -7.14 -6.30
C HIS A 2 -5.00 -6.11 -7.22
N ALA A 3 -4.39 -4.93 -7.44
CA ALA A 3 -4.95 -3.93 -8.35
C ALA A 3 -5.14 -4.47 -9.78
N ALA A 4 -4.16 -5.20 -10.32
CA ALA A 4 -4.29 -5.85 -11.62
C ALA A 4 -5.39 -6.92 -11.63
N ALA A 5 -5.50 -7.71 -10.55
CA ALA A 5 -6.57 -8.70 -10.41
C ALA A 5 -7.97 -8.07 -10.32
N LEU A 6 -8.05 -6.82 -9.88
CA LEU A 6 -9.28 -6.00 -9.84
C LEU A 6 -9.53 -5.22 -11.14
N GLY A 7 -8.70 -5.38 -12.18
CA GLY A 7 -8.90 -4.82 -13.49
C GLY A 7 -8.18 -3.51 -13.78
N ALA A 8 -7.33 -3.02 -12.88
CA ALA A 8 -6.51 -1.84 -13.13
C ALA A 8 -5.30 -2.15 -14.04
N ASP A 9 -4.90 -1.21 -14.86
CA ASP A 9 -3.62 -1.20 -15.56
C ASP A 9 -2.49 -0.93 -14.54
N ALA A 10 -2.11 -1.99 -13.81
CA ALA A 10 -1.17 -1.88 -12.71
C ALA A 10 0.27 -1.99 -13.17
N ALA A 11 1.12 -1.14 -12.65
CA ALA A 11 2.56 -1.14 -12.91
C ALA A 11 3.36 -1.22 -11.60
N MET A 12 4.57 -1.79 -11.67
CA MET A 12 5.47 -1.87 -10.53
C MET A 12 6.72 -1.04 -10.79
N VAL A 13 7.03 -0.15 -9.84
CA VAL A 13 8.33 0.52 -9.73
C VAL A 13 9.10 -0.15 -8.61
N SER A 14 10.20 -0.83 -8.93
CA SER A 14 11.02 -1.57 -7.97
C SER A 14 12.38 -1.93 -8.57
N ALA A 15 13.16 -2.75 -7.85
CA ALA A 15 14.33 -3.42 -8.40
C ALA A 15 14.44 -4.85 -7.88
N VAL A 16 14.98 -5.73 -8.71
CA VAL A 16 15.31 -7.11 -8.40
C VAL A 16 16.75 -7.41 -8.78
N GLY A 17 17.36 -8.42 -8.22
CA GLY A 17 18.66 -8.90 -8.61
C GLY A 17 18.63 -9.58 -9.98
N GLN A 18 19.81 -9.73 -10.59
CA GLN A 18 20.00 -10.60 -11.75
C GLN A 18 20.18 -12.06 -11.26
N ASP A 19 19.18 -12.57 -10.57
CA ASP A 19 19.17 -13.90 -9.95
C ASP A 19 17.84 -14.62 -10.20
N ALA A 20 17.81 -15.93 -9.89
CA ALA A 20 16.63 -16.76 -10.10
C ALA A 20 15.38 -16.30 -9.33
N ARG A 21 15.56 -15.61 -8.17
CA ARG A 21 14.44 -15.05 -7.41
C ARG A 21 13.86 -13.83 -8.14
N GLY A 22 14.70 -12.97 -8.70
CA GLY A 22 14.29 -11.85 -9.53
C GLY A 22 13.52 -12.30 -10.77
N ASP A 23 14.00 -13.34 -11.44
CA ASP A 23 13.30 -13.91 -12.60
C ASP A 23 11.93 -14.47 -12.20
N ALA A 24 11.87 -15.21 -11.07
CA ALA A 24 10.62 -15.76 -10.57
C ALA A 24 9.62 -14.63 -10.17
N ALA A 25 10.07 -13.59 -9.48
CA ALA A 25 9.24 -12.45 -9.10
C ALA A 25 8.66 -11.74 -10.33
N LEU A 26 9.49 -11.43 -11.33
CA LEU A 26 9.04 -10.80 -12.58
C LEU A 26 8.07 -11.69 -13.36
N LYS A 27 8.32 -13.00 -13.40
CA LYS A 27 7.41 -13.97 -14.02
C LYS A 27 6.03 -13.96 -13.36
N GLN A 28 5.98 -13.96 -12.04
CA GLN A 28 4.71 -13.90 -11.28
C GLN A 28 3.95 -12.59 -11.51
N LEU A 29 4.63 -11.46 -11.47
CA LEU A 29 4.02 -10.15 -11.73
C LEU A 29 3.41 -10.08 -13.13
N ARG A 30 4.17 -10.50 -14.16
CA ARG A 30 3.71 -10.52 -15.55
C ARG A 30 2.53 -11.47 -15.77
N ALA A 31 2.53 -12.62 -15.08
CA ALA A 31 1.46 -13.61 -15.21
C ALA A 31 0.08 -13.09 -14.74
N VAL A 32 0.07 -12.08 -13.88
CA VAL A 32 -1.16 -11.41 -13.41
C VAL A 32 -1.38 -10.03 -14.07
N GLY A 33 -0.68 -9.74 -15.16
CA GLY A 33 -0.88 -8.52 -15.94
C GLY A 33 -0.18 -7.26 -15.41
N VAL A 34 0.74 -7.38 -14.42
CA VAL A 34 1.48 -6.20 -13.92
C VAL A 34 2.57 -5.79 -14.91
N VAL A 35 2.57 -4.52 -15.29
CA VAL A 35 3.62 -3.92 -16.12
C VAL A 35 4.91 -3.78 -15.31
N CYS A 36 6.01 -4.38 -15.81
CA CYS A 36 7.30 -4.44 -15.12
C CYS A 36 8.39 -3.63 -15.83
N SER A 37 8.07 -2.72 -16.75
CA SER A 37 9.06 -1.94 -17.50
C SER A 37 9.87 -0.97 -16.63
N ALA A 38 9.37 -0.63 -15.43
CA ALA A 38 10.06 0.18 -14.43
C ALA A 38 10.60 -0.65 -13.25
N VAL A 39 10.74 -1.98 -13.42
CA VAL A 39 11.46 -2.82 -12.46
C VAL A 39 12.90 -3.00 -12.97
N ALA A 40 13.84 -2.40 -12.26
CA ALA A 40 15.27 -2.52 -12.60
C ALA A 40 15.81 -3.92 -12.28
N ARG A 41 16.80 -4.37 -13.03
CA ARG A 41 17.57 -5.59 -12.75
C ARG A 41 19.00 -5.21 -12.41
N LEU A 42 19.40 -5.45 -11.18
CA LEU A 42 20.69 -5.00 -10.65
C LEU A 42 21.64 -6.20 -10.48
N PRO A 43 22.83 -6.18 -11.11
CA PRO A 43 23.78 -7.28 -10.99
C PRO A 43 24.43 -7.36 -9.61
N ASP A 44 24.64 -6.20 -8.98
CA ASP A 44 25.44 -6.10 -7.73
C ASP A 44 24.60 -6.20 -6.46
N HIS A 45 23.28 -6.34 -6.58
CA HIS A 45 22.35 -6.40 -5.45
C HIS A 45 21.40 -7.59 -5.60
N PRO A 46 21.29 -8.47 -4.57
CA PRO A 46 20.41 -9.63 -4.62
C PRO A 46 18.93 -9.21 -4.56
N THR A 47 18.08 -10.05 -5.14
CA THR A 47 16.62 -9.90 -4.94
C THR A 47 16.28 -9.99 -3.45
N GLY A 48 15.45 -9.07 -2.97
CA GLY A 48 15.03 -8.98 -1.59
C GLY A 48 14.36 -10.25 -1.08
N VAL A 49 14.69 -10.62 0.14
CA VAL A 49 14.14 -11.80 0.83
C VAL A 49 13.67 -11.37 2.21
N VAL A 50 12.49 -11.84 2.59
CA VAL A 50 12.03 -11.81 3.97
C VAL A 50 12.11 -13.20 4.53
N ARG A 51 12.88 -13.39 5.62
CA ARG A 51 12.90 -14.65 6.36
C ARG A 51 11.88 -14.57 7.46
N VAL A 52 11.03 -15.59 7.52
CA VAL A 52 10.05 -15.72 8.61
C VAL A 52 10.54 -16.84 9.53
N SER A 53 10.74 -16.53 10.79
CA SER A 53 11.00 -17.52 11.85
C SER A 53 9.85 -17.48 12.84
N VAL A 54 9.43 -18.66 13.29
CA VAL A 54 8.35 -18.79 14.27
C VAL A 54 8.97 -19.28 15.58
N ASP A 55 8.71 -18.57 16.67
CA ASP A 55 9.22 -18.96 17.98
C ASP A 55 8.46 -20.16 18.57
N ALA A 56 8.92 -20.65 19.74
CA ALA A 56 8.29 -21.77 20.43
C ALA A 56 6.84 -21.52 20.88
N LYS A 57 6.38 -20.26 20.85
CA LYS A 57 5.01 -19.83 21.17
C LYS A 57 4.15 -19.65 19.90
N GLY A 58 4.72 -19.92 18.71
CA GLY A 58 4.04 -19.73 17.44
C GLY A 58 4.00 -18.27 16.94
N LEU A 59 4.78 -17.35 17.54
CA LEU A 59 4.84 -15.96 17.12
C LEU A 59 5.83 -15.79 15.97
N PRO A 60 5.41 -15.23 14.81
CA PRO A 60 6.29 -14.99 13.68
C PRO A 60 7.18 -13.77 13.95
N SER A 61 8.46 -13.89 13.59
CA SER A 61 9.39 -12.77 13.44
C SER A 61 9.85 -12.66 12.00
N TYR A 62 10.04 -11.44 11.53
CA TYR A 62 10.38 -11.15 10.15
C TYR A 62 11.77 -10.52 10.10
N ASP A 63 12.68 -11.15 9.36
CA ASP A 63 13.99 -10.58 9.04
C ASP A 63 13.97 -10.11 7.58
N ILE A 64 14.00 -8.78 7.39
CA ILE A 64 13.95 -8.13 6.09
C ILE A 64 15.38 -7.76 5.70
N ALA A 65 16.01 -8.54 4.83
CA ALA A 65 17.39 -8.37 4.43
C ALA A 65 17.69 -6.93 3.95
N ALA A 66 18.71 -6.30 4.51
CA ALA A 66 19.22 -5.02 4.03
C ALA A 66 20.13 -5.21 2.80
N GLY A 67 20.33 -4.14 2.02
CA GLY A 67 21.16 -4.19 0.82
C GLY A 67 20.55 -4.97 -0.34
N SER A 68 19.26 -5.23 -0.29
CA SER A 68 18.52 -5.86 -1.37
C SER A 68 18.34 -4.93 -2.56
N ALA A 69 18.13 -5.46 -3.76
CA ALA A 69 17.99 -4.67 -4.99
C ALA A 69 16.97 -3.52 -4.86
N TRP A 70 15.84 -3.75 -4.18
CA TRP A 70 14.82 -2.71 -3.98
C TRP A 70 15.22 -1.58 -3.00
N ASP A 71 16.38 -1.66 -2.36
CA ASP A 71 17.02 -0.53 -1.66
C ASP A 71 17.74 0.41 -2.63
N PHE A 72 17.89 0.03 -3.91
CA PHE A 72 18.65 0.73 -4.95
C PHE A 72 17.81 0.98 -6.21
N ILE A 73 16.54 1.31 -6.07
CA ILE A 73 15.65 1.62 -7.20
C ILE A 73 16.18 2.86 -7.94
N PRO A 74 16.63 2.72 -9.20
CA PRO A 74 17.18 3.86 -9.93
C PRO A 74 16.07 4.79 -10.40
N SER A 75 16.37 6.10 -10.43
CA SER A 75 15.53 7.07 -11.14
C SER A 75 15.80 6.98 -12.63
N THR A 76 14.81 6.53 -13.39
CA THR A 76 14.91 6.33 -14.84
C THR A 76 13.78 7.06 -15.57
N SER A 77 13.95 7.32 -16.86
CA SER A 77 12.88 7.89 -17.70
C SER A 77 11.63 7.01 -17.72
N ALA A 78 11.76 5.69 -17.59
CA ALA A 78 10.63 4.77 -17.49
C ALA A 78 9.82 5.02 -16.22
N VAL A 79 10.47 5.24 -15.07
CA VAL A 79 9.82 5.59 -13.80
C VAL A 79 9.11 6.94 -13.92
N GLU A 80 9.77 7.94 -14.48
CA GLU A 80 9.22 9.29 -14.65
C GLU A 80 8.00 9.31 -15.58
N HIS A 81 8.09 8.67 -16.75
CA HIS A 81 6.96 8.54 -17.68
C HIS A 81 5.78 7.80 -17.06
N MET A 82 6.05 6.74 -16.28
CA MET A 82 5.00 5.98 -15.61
C MET A 82 4.29 6.82 -14.55
N ALA A 83 5.05 7.55 -13.74
CA ALA A 83 4.50 8.44 -12.71
C ALA A 83 3.65 9.56 -13.32
N GLN A 84 4.12 10.21 -14.40
CA GLN A 84 3.39 11.28 -15.09
C GLN A 84 2.06 10.84 -15.69
N ARG A 85 1.92 9.55 -16.03
CA ARG A 85 0.70 8.98 -16.64
C ARG A 85 -0.21 8.26 -15.66
N ALA A 86 0.26 8.03 -14.45
CA ALA A 86 -0.52 7.31 -13.44
C ALA A 86 -1.74 8.13 -12.98
N ASP A 87 -2.87 7.46 -12.87
CA ASP A 87 -4.07 8.01 -12.22
C ASP A 87 -4.00 7.81 -10.70
N ALA A 88 -3.19 6.85 -10.24
CA ALA A 88 -2.87 6.67 -8.84
C ALA A 88 -1.45 6.11 -8.65
N ILE A 89 -0.78 6.53 -7.59
CA ILE A 89 0.47 5.94 -7.11
C ILE A 89 0.30 5.56 -5.63
N CYS A 90 0.71 4.35 -5.29
CA CYS A 90 0.77 3.88 -3.90
C CYS A 90 2.23 3.68 -3.50
N PHE A 91 2.60 4.20 -2.35
CA PHE A 91 3.96 4.10 -1.80
C PHE A 91 3.92 3.96 -0.28
N GLY A 92 4.99 3.43 0.32
CA GLY A 92 5.06 3.21 1.77
C GLY A 92 6.42 3.54 2.35
N THR A 93 6.63 3.27 3.63
CA THR A 93 7.86 3.62 4.37
C THR A 93 9.02 2.69 4.05
N LEU A 94 8.78 1.38 3.97
CA LEU A 94 9.85 0.36 3.95
C LEU A 94 10.84 0.54 2.79
N ALA A 95 10.35 0.81 1.57
CA ALA A 95 11.20 1.03 0.42
C ALA A 95 11.99 2.36 0.49
N GLN A 96 11.63 3.24 1.42
CA GLN A 96 12.31 4.52 1.66
C GLN A 96 13.42 4.43 2.73
N ARG A 97 13.68 3.26 3.29
CA ARG A 97 14.78 3.06 4.26
C ARG A 97 16.16 3.37 3.66
N SER A 98 16.31 3.17 2.35
CA SER A 98 17.53 3.52 1.61
C SER A 98 17.41 4.90 0.96
N PRO A 99 18.43 5.76 1.05
CA PRO A 99 18.40 7.09 0.43
C PRO A 99 18.19 7.06 -1.08
N ILE A 100 18.71 6.04 -1.79
CA ILE A 100 18.62 5.91 -3.24
C ILE A 100 17.15 5.66 -3.65
N SER A 101 16.53 4.64 -3.08
CA SER A 101 15.12 4.34 -3.37
C SER A 101 14.19 5.43 -2.87
N ARG A 102 14.49 6.04 -1.69
CA ARG A 102 13.75 7.20 -1.17
C ARG A 102 13.72 8.35 -2.18
N ALA A 103 14.87 8.71 -2.74
CA ALA A 103 14.96 9.79 -3.73
C ALA A 103 14.14 9.48 -5.00
N THR A 104 14.21 8.25 -5.50
CA THR A 104 13.44 7.81 -6.67
C THR A 104 11.94 7.82 -6.39
N ILE A 105 11.51 7.27 -5.25
CA ILE A 105 10.08 7.24 -4.85
C ILE A 105 9.54 8.67 -4.72
N ARG A 106 10.24 9.54 -4.00
CA ARG A 106 9.82 10.94 -3.82
C ARG A 106 9.70 11.69 -5.14
N ARG A 107 10.66 11.51 -6.04
CA ARG A 107 10.62 12.09 -7.40
C ARG A 107 9.42 11.56 -8.19
N ALA A 108 9.17 10.25 -8.16
CA ALA A 108 8.03 9.64 -8.85
C ALA A 108 6.70 10.17 -8.31
N VAL A 109 6.53 10.22 -6.98
CA VAL A 109 5.29 10.73 -6.34
C VAL A 109 5.07 12.21 -6.65
N ALA A 110 6.13 13.04 -6.53
CA ALA A 110 6.05 14.46 -6.85
C ALA A 110 5.82 14.73 -8.35
N GLY A 111 6.24 13.82 -9.22
CA GLY A 111 6.08 13.92 -10.67
C GLY A 111 4.71 13.48 -11.20
N THR A 112 3.79 13.00 -10.34
CA THR A 112 2.43 12.67 -10.78
C THR A 112 1.65 13.93 -11.15
N ARG A 113 0.83 13.81 -12.21
CA ARG A 113 -0.06 14.91 -12.63
C ARG A 113 -1.25 15.06 -11.66
N GLU A 114 -1.82 16.24 -11.59
CA GLU A 114 -3.16 16.40 -11.03
C GLU A 114 -4.20 15.87 -12.05
N PRO A 115 -5.28 15.18 -11.63
CA PRO A 115 -5.72 14.97 -10.25
C PRO A 115 -5.33 13.60 -9.65
N ALA A 116 -4.19 13.01 -10.03
CA ALA A 116 -3.78 11.67 -9.59
C ALA A 116 -3.85 11.49 -8.07
N TRP A 117 -4.20 10.28 -7.66
CA TRP A 117 -4.15 9.87 -6.26
C TRP A 117 -2.73 9.51 -5.86
N ARG A 118 -2.23 10.12 -4.80
CA ARG A 118 -0.94 9.80 -4.17
C ARG A 118 -1.22 9.21 -2.80
N LEU A 119 -1.39 7.89 -2.75
CA LEU A 119 -1.73 7.18 -1.51
C LEU A 119 -0.47 6.74 -0.79
N PHE A 120 -0.28 7.26 0.40
CA PHE A 120 0.72 6.78 1.34
C PHE A 120 0.13 5.66 2.20
N ASP A 121 0.53 4.41 1.93
CA ASP A 121 0.28 3.27 2.82
C ASP A 121 1.40 3.24 3.86
N VAL A 122 1.09 3.69 5.07
CA VAL A 122 2.07 3.97 6.14
C VAL A 122 2.93 2.76 6.42
N ASN A 123 2.32 1.61 6.68
CA ASN A 123 2.91 0.29 6.74
C ASN A 123 4.26 0.25 7.47
N LEU A 124 4.29 0.72 8.72
CA LEU A 124 5.49 0.77 9.55
C LEU A 124 6.04 -0.63 9.80
N ARG A 125 7.32 -0.81 9.57
CA ARG A 125 8.01 -2.09 9.77
C ARG A 125 9.25 -1.92 10.63
N GLN A 126 9.24 -2.51 11.82
CA GLN A 126 10.38 -2.50 12.74
C GLN A 126 10.94 -1.07 12.95
N ASN A 127 12.24 -0.88 12.73
CA ASN A 127 12.96 0.40 12.80
C ASN A 127 13.45 0.87 11.41
N TYR A 128 12.81 0.42 10.33
CA TYR A 128 13.21 0.77 8.94
C TYR A 128 12.62 2.10 8.45
N TYR A 129 12.18 2.95 9.33
CA TYR A 129 11.69 4.30 9.04
C TYR A 129 12.23 5.28 10.09
N ASP A 130 12.23 6.53 9.76
CA ASP A 130 12.45 7.66 10.66
C ASP A 130 11.29 8.66 10.54
N ASP A 131 11.25 9.61 11.48
CA ASP A 131 10.19 10.62 11.53
C ASP A 131 10.15 11.45 10.24
N ALA A 132 11.30 11.75 9.65
CA ALA A 132 11.40 12.51 8.41
C ALA A 132 10.77 11.75 7.23
N VAL A 133 10.97 10.43 7.13
CA VAL A 133 10.32 9.60 6.09
C VAL A 133 8.81 9.69 6.20
N VAL A 134 8.26 9.62 7.41
CA VAL A 134 6.81 9.66 7.63
C VAL A 134 6.25 11.03 7.28
N ILE A 135 6.85 12.11 7.80
CA ILE A 135 6.40 13.50 7.56
C ILE A 135 6.49 13.84 6.07
N ASP A 136 7.64 13.63 5.44
CA ASP A 136 7.85 13.89 4.01
C ASP A 136 6.87 13.08 3.13
N SER A 137 6.53 11.85 3.53
CA SER A 137 5.55 11.03 2.81
C SER A 137 4.13 11.57 2.95
N LEU A 138 3.74 12.06 4.13
CA LEU A 138 2.46 12.73 4.35
C LEU A 138 2.35 14.02 3.55
N GLU A 139 3.43 14.81 3.46
CA GLU A 139 3.48 16.05 2.66
C GLU A 139 3.34 15.78 1.15
N LEU A 140 3.86 14.67 0.65
CA LEU A 140 3.75 14.27 -0.75
C LEU A 140 2.40 13.66 -1.10
N ALA A 141 1.73 13.05 -0.12
CA ALA A 141 0.48 12.33 -0.31
C ALA A 141 -0.73 13.28 -0.45
N ASN A 142 -1.79 12.79 -1.08
CA ASN A 142 -3.13 13.37 -0.98
C ASN A 142 -4.17 12.36 -0.46
N ALA A 143 -3.71 11.15 -0.13
CA ALA A 143 -4.45 10.15 0.60
C ALA A 143 -3.51 9.37 1.51
N VAL A 144 -4.01 8.92 2.66
CA VAL A 144 -3.26 8.08 3.59
C VAL A 144 -4.08 6.84 3.96
N LYS A 145 -3.42 5.69 4.07
CA LYS A 145 -3.99 4.51 4.70
C LYS A 145 -3.08 4.06 5.84
N LEU A 146 -3.67 3.75 6.96
CA LEU A 146 -2.99 3.36 8.19
C LEU A 146 -3.86 2.40 9.02
N ASN A 147 -3.26 1.73 9.97
CA ASN A 147 -3.96 0.96 11.00
C ASN A 147 -3.98 1.72 12.35
N GLU A 148 -4.59 1.13 13.39
CA GLU A 148 -4.73 1.79 14.70
C GLU A 148 -3.38 2.05 15.38
N GLU A 149 -2.42 1.12 15.27
CA GLU A 149 -1.07 1.29 15.84
C GLU A 149 -0.30 2.38 15.11
N GLU A 150 -0.42 2.44 13.81
CA GLU A 150 0.18 3.46 12.94
C GLU A 150 -0.45 4.83 13.19
N LEU A 151 -1.77 4.90 13.38
CA LEU A 151 -2.44 6.15 13.78
C LEU A 151 -1.89 6.66 15.11
N ALA A 152 -1.76 5.79 16.10
CA ALA A 152 -1.21 6.17 17.40
C ALA A 152 0.24 6.66 17.29
N ALA A 153 1.06 6.07 16.41
CA ALA A 153 2.42 6.53 16.15
C ALA A 153 2.45 7.91 15.47
N ILE A 154 1.64 8.08 14.43
CA ILE A 154 1.53 9.35 13.69
C ILE A 154 0.92 10.45 14.57
N ALA A 155 -0.06 10.14 15.41
CA ALA A 155 -0.66 11.10 16.34
C ALA A 155 0.40 11.66 17.29
N ARG A 156 1.27 10.80 17.85
CA ARG A 156 2.39 11.26 18.69
C ARG A 156 3.40 12.10 17.90
N LEU A 157 3.81 11.62 16.72
CA LEU A 157 4.77 12.30 15.86
C LEU A 157 4.28 13.70 15.43
N CYS A 158 3.03 13.76 15.00
CA CYS A 158 2.39 14.99 14.54
C CYS A 158 1.81 15.83 15.68
N ARG A 159 1.85 15.36 16.93
CA ARG A 159 1.24 16.02 18.10
C ARG A 159 -0.23 16.38 17.83
N LEU A 160 -1.00 15.37 17.37
CA LEU A 160 -2.43 15.56 17.19
C LEU A 160 -3.10 15.68 18.57
N GLU A 161 -3.94 16.69 18.73
CA GLU A 161 -4.56 17.03 20.02
C GLU A 161 -5.98 16.47 20.15
N SER A 162 -6.57 16.03 19.05
CA SER A 162 -7.95 15.56 19.01
C SER A 162 -8.15 14.27 19.79
N ALA A 163 -9.28 14.20 20.55
CA ALA A 163 -9.58 13.11 21.45
C ALA A 163 -10.15 11.87 20.77
N THR A 164 -10.85 12.03 19.65
CA THR A 164 -11.48 10.92 18.93
C THR A 164 -10.71 10.55 17.68
N VAL A 165 -10.79 9.28 17.29
CA VAL A 165 -10.16 8.77 16.05
C VAL A 165 -10.61 9.55 14.82
N VAL A 166 -11.89 9.87 14.70
CA VAL A 166 -12.42 10.65 13.56
C VAL A 166 -11.81 12.03 13.51
N GLU A 167 -11.71 12.70 14.65
CA GLU A 167 -11.12 14.03 14.73
C GLU A 167 -9.61 14.01 14.48
N GLN A 168 -8.88 13.00 14.97
CA GLN A 168 -7.46 12.82 14.65
C GLN A 168 -7.22 12.64 13.15
N LEU A 169 -8.05 11.85 12.47
CA LEU A 169 -7.97 11.69 11.01
C LEU A 169 -8.31 12.99 10.26
N ARG A 170 -9.27 13.76 10.77
CA ARG A 170 -9.60 15.10 10.21
C ARG A 170 -8.45 16.09 10.40
N GLU A 171 -7.89 16.15 11.61
CA GLU A 171 -6.76 17.01 11.93
C GLU A 171 -5.53 16.65 11.06
N LEU A 172 -5.24 15.35 10.91
CA LEU A 172 -4.19 14.87 10.02
C LEU A 172 -4.46 15.29 8.56
N SER A 173 -5.70 15.11 8.10
CA SER A 173 -6.10 15.49 6.74
C SER A 173 -6.00 16.99 6.49
N GLN A 174 -6.40 17.82 7.44
CA GLN A 174 -6.29 19.27 7.35
C GLN A 174 -4.83 19.71 7.32
N ARG A 175 -3.99 19.15 8.18
CA ARG A 175 -2.58 19.49 8.29
C ARG A 175 -1.78 19.20 7.03
N PHE A 176 -2.05 18.08 6.36
CA PHE A 176 -1.30 17.63 5.18
C PHE A 176 -2.08 17.75 3.86
N GLY A 177 -3.26 18.36 3.88
CA GLY A 177 -4.08 18.53 2.66
C GLY A 177 -4.59 17.22 2.07
N LEU A 178 -4.85 16.20 2.90
CA LEU A 178 -5.30 14.90 2.43
C LEU A 178 -6.77 14.95 2.00
N LYS A 179 -7.06 14.42 0.82
CA LYS A 179 -8.43 14.23 0.29
C LYS A 179 -9.14 13.05 0.96
N LEU A 180 -8.36 12.07 1.46
CA LEU A 180 -8.85 10.84 2.08
C LEU A 180 -7.87 10.33 3.14
N ALA A 181 -8.40 9.97 4.31
CA ALA A 181 -7.70 9.17 5.30
C ALA A 181 -8.47 7.86 5.55
N ALA A 182 -7.80 6.72 5.40
CA ALA A 182 -8.37 5.39 5.57
C ALA A 182 -7.72 4.68 6.76
N LEU A 183 -8.51 4.36 7.78
CA LEU A 183 -8.08 3.60 8.94
C LEU A 183 -8.61 2.18 8.86
N THR A 184 -7.72 1.17 8.90
CA THR A 184 -8.08 -0.24 9.00
C THR A 184 -7.99 -0.71 10.45
N ARG A 185 -8.96 -1.52 10.91
CA ARG A 185 -9.11 -1.98 12.30
C ARG A 185 -9.24 -3.52 12.38
N GLY A 186 -8.59 -4.22 11.45
CA GLY A 186 -8.64 -5.68 11.38
C GLY A 186 -10.08 -6.21 11.35
N ALA A 187 -10.46 -7.04 12.31
CA ALA A 187 -11.82 -7.57 12.42
C ALA A 187 -12.87 -6.49 12.67
N GLY A 188 -12.50 -5.31 13.16
CA GLY A 188 -13.38 -4.16 13.34
C GLY A 188 -13.76 -3.44 12.04
N GLY A 189 -13.15 -3.83 10.90
CA GLY A 189 -13.43 -3.21 9.61
C GLY A 189 -12.59 -1.97 9.35
N SER A 190 -13.19 -0.92 8.83
CA SER A 190 -12.46 0.30 8.47
C SER A 190 -13.29 1.57 8.57
N LEU A 191 -12.58 2.69 8.67
CA LEU A 191 -13.13 4.03 8.76
C LEU A 191 -12.47 4.88 7.66
N LEU A 192 -13.26 5.50 6.80
CA LEU A 192 -12.82 6.45 5.80
C LEU A 192 -13.25 7.86 6.19
N VAL A 193 -12.33 8.80 6.15
CA VAL A 193 -12.59 10.23 6.41
C VAL A 193 -12.15 11.03 5.18
N SER A 194 -13.06 11.80 4.61
CA SER A 194 -12.80 12.66 3.46
C SER A 194 -13.56 13.97 3.58
N ASN A 195 -13.42 14.87 2.62
CA ASN A 195 -14.23 16.09 2.50
C ASN A 195 -15.72 15.81 2.19
N GLN A 196 -16.06 14.61 1.69
CA GLN A 196 -17.43 14.18 1.43
C GLN A 196 -18.12 13.64 2.72
N GLY A 197 -17.37 13.34 3.75
CA GLY A 197 -17.90 12.84 5.01
C GLY A 197 -17.05 11.76 5.64
N VAL A 198 -17.70 11.02 6.53
CA VAL A 198 -17.14 9.91 7.29
C VAL A 198 -17.95 8.66 6.97
N CYS A 199 -17.27 7.58 6.62
CA CYS A 199 -17.89 6.29 6.35
C CYS A 199 -17.21 5.21 7.16
N GLU A 200 -17.97 4.48 7.94
CA GLU A 200 -17.52 3.31 8.70
C GLU A 200 -18.15 2.05 8.11
N ALA A 201 -17.35 1.02 7.89
CA ALA A 201 -17.83 -0.27 7.41
C ALA A 201 -17.23 -1.41 8.24
N PRO A 202 -18.03 -2.37 8.72
CA PRO A 202 -17.54 -3.53 9.43
C PRO A 202 -16.81 -4.48 8.46
N ALA A 203 -15.86 -5.25 9.00
CA ALA A 203 -15.30 -6.36 8.23
C ALA A 203 -16.36 -7.47 8.08
N PRO A 204 -16.48 -8.09 6.91
CA PRO A 204 -17.36 -9.26 6.78
C PRO A 204 -16.91 -10.42 7.68
N PRO A 205 -17.84 -11.18 8.29
CA PRO A 205 -17.49 -12.39 9.03
C PRO A 205 -16.67 -13.33 8.17
N THR A 206 -15.47 -13.69 8.63
CA THR A 206 -14.51 -14.45 7.82
C THR A 206 -13.75 -15.44 8.67
N LYS A 207 -13.62 -16.68 8.17
CA LYS A 207 -12.71 -17.66 8.76
C LYS A 207 -11.28 -17.32 8.34
N ILE A 208 -10.47 -16.87 9.28
CA ILE A 208 -9.09 -16.47 9.04
C ILE A 208 -8.23 -17.71 8.80
N VAL A 209 -7.51 -17.69 7.68
CA VAL A 209 -6.49 -18.67 7.30
C VAL A 209 -5.10 -18.02 7.36
N ASP A 210 -4.97 -16.82 6.77
CA ASP A 210 -3.73 -16.04 6.74
C ASP A 210 -4.07 -14.55 6.67
N THR A 211 -3.38 -13.70 7.42
CA THR A 211 -3.62 -12.25 7.41
C THR A 211 -2.64 -11.48 6.53
N VAL A 212 -1.63 -12.17 5.98
CA VAL A 212 -0.62 -11.54 5.12
C VAL A 212 -1.26 -11.07 3.82
N GLY A 213 -0.97 -9.82 3.45
CA GLY A 213 -1.51 -9.19 2.23
C GLY A 213 -2.91 -8.59 2.37
N ALA A 214 -3.60 -8.74 3.51
CA ALA A 214 -4.92 -8.15 3.71
C ALA A 214 -4.90 -6.62 3.58
N GLY A 215 -3.91 -5.96 4.18
CA GLY A 215 -3.70 -4.51 4.06
C GLY A 215 -3.47 -4.06 2.62
N ASP A 216 -2.61 -4.79 1.89
CA ASP A 216 -2.32 -4.52 0.48
C ASP A 216 -3.55 -4.73 -0.41
N ALA A 217 -4.36 -5.75 -0.09
CA ALA A 217 -5.61 -6.04 -0.78
C ALA A 217 -6.66 -4.94 -0.54
N PHE A 218 -6.79 -4.48 0.71
CA PHE A 218 -7.62 -3.32 1.06
C PHE A 218 -7.18 -2.08 0.28
N THR A 219 -5.90 -1.76 0.30
CA THR A 219 -5.32 -0.59 -0.39
C THR A 219 -5.57 -0.65 -1.89
N ALA A 220 -5.42 -1.83 -2.52
CA ALA A 220 -5.70 -2.00 -3.93
C ALA A 220 -7.19 -1.78 -4.27
N ALA A 221 -8.10 -2.37 -3.48
CA ALA A 221 -9.53 -2.20 -3.69
C ALA A 221 -10.00 -0.77 -3.42
N LEU A 222 -9.44 -0.10 -2.40
CA LEU A 222 -9.67 1.31 -2.11
C LEU A 222 -9.33 2.17 -3.33
N LEU A 223 -8.12 2.04 -3.87
CA LEU A 223 -7.70 2.84 -5.03
C LEU A 223 -8.50 2.52 -6.28
N VAL A 224 -8.72 1.24 -6.60
CA VAL A 224 -9.49 0.87 -7.80
C VAL A 224 -10.92 1.36 -7.68
N GLY A 225 -11.59 1.18 -6.53
CA GLY A 225 -12.94 1.67 -6.30
C GLY A 225 -13.08 3.19 -6.49
N ILE A 226 -12.11 3.95 -5.99
CA ILE A 226 -12.06 5.42 -6.20
C ILE A 226 -11.90 5.75 -7.68
N LEU A 227 -11.01 5.06 -8.39
CA LEU A 227 -10.71 5.34 -9.80
C LEU A 227 -11.89 5.02 -10.72
N VAL A 228 -12.73 4.03 -10.37
CA VAL A 228 -13.95 3.72 -11.11
C VAL A 228 -15.17 4.54 -10.65
N GLY A 229 -14.99 5.48 -9.74
CA GLY A 229 -16.02 6.44 -9.33
C GLY A 229 -17.04 5.91 -8.33
N GLN A 230 -16.72 4.85 -7.57
CA GLN A 230 -17.58 4.38 -6.49
C GLN A 230 -17.77 5.45 -5.41
N SER A 231 -18.94 5.45 -4.78
CA SER A 231 -19.17 6.25 -3.56
C SER A 231 -18.27 5.81 -2.40
N LEU A 232 -18.06 6.68 -1.42
CA LEU A 232 -17.21 6.38 -0.27
C LEU A 232 -17.66 5.10 0.48
N ASP A 233 -18.97 4.90 0.58
CA ASP A 233 -19.57 3.70 1.21
C ASP A 233 -19.31 2.43 0.40
N GLU A 234 -19.41 2.48 -0.92
CA GLU A 234 -19.14 1.33 -1.79
C GLU A 234 -17.66 0.96 -1.75
N VAL A 235 -16.79 1.96 -1.86
CA VAL A 235 -15.33 1.79 -1.74
C VAL A 235 -14.99 1.13 -0.42
N ASN A 236 -15.56 1.62 0.69
CA ASN A 236 -15.25 1.08 2.02
C ASN A 236 -15.70 -0.37 2.18
N ARG A 237 -16.93 -0.69 1.75
CA ARG A 237 -17.45 -2.06 1.79
C ARG A 237 -16.68 -3.02 0.88
N SER A 238 -16.38 -2.60 -0.36
CA SER A 238 -15.64 -3.44 -1.29
C SER A 238 -14.21 -3.69 -0.85
N ALA A 239 -13.51 -2.68 -0.29
CA ALA A 239 -12.16 -2.85 0.23
C ALA A 239 -12.11 -3.83 1.43
N ASN A 240 -13.08 -3.74 2.36
CA ASN A 240 -13.21 -4.72 3.44
C ASN A 240 -13.50 -6.13 2.91
N ALA A 241 -14.37 -6.26 1.90
CA ALA A 241 -14.70 -7.56 1.32
C ALA A 241 -13.50 -8.22 0.63
N VAL A 242 -12.70 -7.45 -0.11
CA VAL A 242 -11.47 -7.94 -0.75
C VAL A 242 -10.43 -8.36 0.31
N ALA A 243 -10.21 -7.54 1.34
CA ALA A 243 -9.30 -7.86 2.42
C ALA A 243 -9.73 -9.13 3.18
N ALA A 244 -11.02 -9.25 3.52
CA ALA A 244 -11.58 -10.41 4.18
C ALA A 244 -11.44 -11.69 3.33
N TYR A 245 -11.69 -11.61 2.03
CA TYR A 245 -11.46 -12.72 1.11
C TYR A 245 -9.98 -13.17 1.13
N VAL A 246 -9.04 -12.24 1.05
CA VAL A 246 -7.60 -12.57 1.14
C VAL A 246 -7.29 -13.25 2.46
N CYS A 247 -7.82 -12.75 3.58
CA CYS A 247 -7.66 -13.40 4.89
C CYS A 247 -8.21 -14.83 4.95
N SER A 248 -9.16 -15.20 4.11
CA SER A 248 -9.74 -16.55 4.05
C SER A 248 -8.94 -17.54 3.21
N GLN A 249 -7.87 -17.10 2.58
CA GLN A 249 -7.03 -17.88 1.67
C GLN A 249 -5.59 -17.99 2.18
N PRO A 250 -4.83 -19.00 1.80
CA PRO A 250 -3.42 -19.07 2.11
C PRO A 250 -2.61 -18.10 1.25
N GLY A 251 -1.65 -17.42 1.87
CA GLY A 251 -0.69 -16.54 1.20
C GLY A 251 -1.22 -15.14 0.87
N ALA A 252 -0.30 -14.24 0.57
CA ALA A 252 -0.56 -12.80 0.44
C ALA A 252 -1.31 -12.39 -0.83
N THR A 253 -1.30 -13.19 -1.88
CA THR A 253 -1.84 -12.83 -3.21
C THR A 253 -2.63 -13.97 -3.84
N PRO A 254 -3.67 -14.49 -3.17
CA PRO A 254 -4.52 -15.53 -3.74
C PRO A 254 -5.27 -15.00 -4.97
N PRO A 255 -5.63 -15.88 -5.93
CA PRO A 255 -6.52 -15.51 -7.03
C PRO A 255 -7.87 -14.99 -6.49
N LEU A 256 -8.29 -13.81 -6.91
CA LEU A 256 -9.57 -13.25 -6.49
C LEU A 256 -10.74 -13.94 -7.22
N SER A 257 -11.79 -14.29 -6.47
CA SER A 257 -13.02 -14.85 -7.07
C SER A 257 -13.75 -13.81 -7.93
N SER A 258 -14.57 -14.26 -8.86
CA SER A 258 -15.35 -13.37 -9.73
C SER A 258 -16.30 -12.47 -8.92
N SER A 259 -16.89 -12.97 -7.84
CA SER A 259 -17.79 -12.18 -6.98
C SER A 259 -17.05 -11.02 -6.30
N VAL A 260 -15.82 -11.26 -5.82
CA VAL A 260 -14.97 -10.24 -5.18
C VAL A 260 -14.53 -9.20 -6.21
N ARG A 261 -14.14 -9.61 -7.42
CA ARG A 261 -13.79 -8.68 -8.50
C ARG A 261 -14.97 -7.79 -8.91
N LEU A 262 -16.17 -8.37 -9.03
CA LEU A 262 -17.37 -7.62 -9.38
C LEU A 262 -17.82 -6.62 -8.31
N SER A 263 -17.46 -6.82 -7.03
CA SER A 263 -17.78 -5.86 -5.98
C SER A 263 -17.03 -4.53 -6.14
N VAL A 264 -15.88 -4.54 -6.81
CA VAL A 264 -15.07 -3.35 -7.08
C VAL A 264 -15.35 -2.78 -8.48
N ALA A 265 -15.75 -3.61 -9.45
CA ALA A 265 -15.98 -3.20 -10.84
C ALA A 265 -17.35 -2.57 -11.11
N LYS A 266 -18.31 -2.68 -10.18
CA LYS A 266 -19.65 -2.08 -10.28
C LYS A 266 -19.65 -0.68 -9.70
N GLY A 267 -19.16 0.28 -10.46
CA GLY A 267 -19.31 1.71 -10.26
C GLY A 267 -20.03 2.31 -11.45
#